data_8786a90cc71eb74b179380a7260273c0
#
_entry.id   8786a90cc71eb74b179380a7260273c0
#
_cell.length_a   1.000
_cell.length_b   1.000
_cell.length_c   1.000
_cell.angle_alpha   90.00
_cell.angle_beta   90.00
_cell.angle_gamma   90.00
#
_symmetry.space_group_name_H-M   'P 1'
#
loop_
_entity.id
_entity.type
_entity.pdbx_description
1 polymer ?
#
loop_
_entity_poly.entity_id
_entity_poly.type
_entity_poly.pdbx_seq_one_letter_code
_entity_poly.pdbx_strand_id
1 'polypeptide(L)'
;MPRRVDHEERRRQIADALVRTAATRGLHAAGMREVAAEAGVSLRLVQYYFGTKEELLLFAMQQLAAQFAERGLRRIKQITQIKDTVGPASPRDVIAAILTEGLPVDDERRTFTIVYTAYLALSLTDPALAISPLVRNSNAVIDVVAAQLRAAQAAGDTPAHLDPDLEAVSLLTMSAGLGTSVLAGHSSAEQAQAVIDYHLCRLFPASRPALCPALAFRWEDRQVPSWRSAVTAWAVAAPMARLIAASSEPGWERVKTAAPYWRPSG
;
A
#
# COMPACT_ATOMS: atom_id res chain seq x y z
N MET A 1 -27.29 -11.60 28.13
CA MET A 1 -27.00 -10.73 26.99
C MET A 1 -26.24 -11.44 25.83
N PRO A 2 -26.67 -12.57 25.31
CA PRO A 2 -25.92 -13.28 24.24
C PRO A 2 -26.15 -12.75 22.82
N ARG A 3 -27.29 -12.09 22.53
CA ARG A 3 -27.67 -11.72 21.16
C ARG A 3 -26.79 -10.68 20.44
N ARG A 4 -26.21 -9.73 21.15
CA ARG A 4 -25.45 -8.64 20.52
C ARG A 4 -24.03 -9.09 20.12
N VAL A 5 -23.39 -9.94 20.89
CA VAL A 5 -22.09 -10.52 20.60
C VAL A 5 -22.15 -11.45 19.39
N ASP A 6 -23.23 -12.23 19.28
CA ASP A 6 -23.46 -13.14 18.15
C ASP A 6 -23.69 -12.38 16.82
N HIS A 7 -24.34 -11.21 16.85
CA HIS A 7 -24.60 -10.40 15.66
C HIS A 7 -23.30 -9.82 15.04
N GLU A 8 -22.44 -9.23 15.85
CA GLU A 8 -21.17 -8.66 15.39
C GLU A 8 -20.18 -9.74 14.94
N GLU A 9 -20.13 -10.85 15.65
CA GLU A 9 -19.31 -12.00 15.28
C GLU A 9 -19.75 -12.58 13.93
N ARG A 10 -21.05 -12.66 13.68
CA ARG A 10 -21.60 -13.13 12.40
C ARG A 10 -21.26 -12.17 11.25
N ARG A 11 -21.31 -10.86 11.49
CA ARG A 11 -20.88 -9.86 10.51
C ARG A 11 -19.42 -10.02 10.15
N ARG A 12 -18.53 -10.21 11.14
CA ARG A 12 -17.09 -10.45 10.91
C ARG A 12 -16.87 -11.73 10.10
N GLN A 13 -17.51 -12.82 10.44
CA GLN A 13 -17.41 -14.08 9.71
C GLN A 13 -17.77 -13.93 8.22
N ILE A 14 -18.81 -13.18 7.90
CA ILE A 14 -19.22 -12.92 6.52
C ILE A 14 -18.20 -12.00 5.82
N ALA A 15 -17.71 -10.98 6.52
CA ALA A 15 -16.68 -10.07 5.98
C ALA A 15 -15.35 -10.81 5.71
N ASP A 16 -14.92 -11.68 6.60
CA ASP A 16 -13.73 -12.51 6.42
C ASP A 16 -13.86 -13.45 5.22
N ALA A 17 -15.07 -14.00 4.98
CA ALA A 17 -15.32 -14.79 3.78
C ALA A 17 -15.21 -13.96 2.49
N LEU A 18 -15.65 -12.69 2.50
CA LEU A 18 -15.41 -11.78 1.37
C LEU A 18 -13.92 -11.58 1.13
N VAL A 19 -13.15 -11.30 2.20
CA VAL A 19 -11.70 -11.10 2.11
C VAL A 19 -11.00 -12.34 1.53
N ARG A 20 -11.32 -13.55 2.02
CA ARG A 20 -10.76 -14.80 1.49
C ARG A 20 -11.12 -15.01 0.02
N THR A 21 -12.39 -14.77 -0.36
CA THR A 21 -12.82 -14.89 -1.76
C THR A 21 -12.10 -13.88 -2.65
N ALA A 22 -11.99 -12.63 -2.20
CA ALA A 22 -11.29 -11.57 -2.93
C ALA A 22 -9.79 -11.85 -3.08
N ALA A 23 -9.13 -12.37 -2.05
CA ALA A 23 -7.71 -12.72 -2.08
C ALA A 23 -7.38 -13.87 -3.04
N THR A 24 -8.30 -14.84 -3.20
CA THR A 24 -8.06 -16.06 -4.00
C THR A 24 -8.61 -15.97 -5.42
N ARG A 25 -9.74 -15.31 -5.62
CA ARG A 25 -10.46 -15.26 -6.91
C ARG A 25 -10.58 -13.85 -7.49
N GLY A 26 -10.09 -12.84 -6.76
CA GLY A 26 -10.26 -11.45 -7.10
C GLY A 26 -11.58 -10.84 -6.61
N LEU A 27 -11.58 -9.52 -6.40
CA LEU A 27 -12.75 -8.80 -5.83
C LEU A 27 -13.98 -8.84 -6.74
N HIS A 28 -13.80 -8.96 -8.06
CA HIS A 28 -14.89 -9.12 -9.02
C HIS A 28 -15.70 -10.40 -8.80
N ALA A 29 -15.03 -11.49 -8.35
CA ALA A 29 -15.66 -12.77 -8.05
C ALA A 29 -16.30 -12.83 -6.65
N ALA A 30 -16.06 -11.83 -5.80
CA ALA A 30 -16.62 -11.76 -4.46
C ALA A 30 -18.05 -11.19 -4.48
N GLY A 31 -18.97 -11.88 -5.18
CA GLY A 31 -20.39 -11.58 -5.14
C GLY A 31 -21.04 -12.08 -3.84
N MET A 32 -22.26 -11.59 -3.51
CA MET A 32 -22.93 -11.96 -2.26
C MET A 32 -23.26 -13.46 -2.16
N ARG A 33 -23.47 -14.15 -3.31
CA ARG A 33 -23.72 -15.61 -3.34
C ARG A 33 -22.45 -16.39 -3.04
N GLU A 34 -21.34 -16.00 -3.65
CA GLU A 34 -20.03 -16.59 -3.46
C GLU A 34 -19.55 -16.41 -2.02
N VAL A 35 -19.76 -15.21 -1.47
CA VAL A 35 -19.44 -14.91 -0.05
C VAL A 35 -20.32 -15.73 0.89
N ALA A 36 -21.63 -15.89 0.60
CA ALA A 36 -22.51 -16.71 1.39
C ALA A 36 -22.05 -18.18 1.41
N ALA A 37 -21.68 -18.73 0.24
CA ALA A 37 -21.15 -20.08 0.12
C ALA A 37 -19.84 -20.25 0.90
N GLU A 38 -18.90 -19.30 0.78
CA GLU A 38 -17.61 -19.29 1.48
C GLU A 38 -17.79 -19.16 3.01
N ALA A 39 -18.77 -18.38 3.47
CA ALA A 39 -19.10 -18.19 4.89
C ALA A 39 -19.90 -19.37 5.48
N GLY A 40 -20.39 -20.30 4.66
CA GLY A 40 -21.26 -21.39 5.09
C GLY A 40 -22.65 -20.92 5.56
N VAL A 41 -23.17 -19.83 4.97
CA VAL A 41 -24.47 -19.25 5.34
C VAL A 41 -25.37 -19.07 4.13
N SER A 42 -26.68 -18.81 4.37
CA SER A 42 -27.58 -18.50 3.27
C SER A 42 -27.37 -17.10 2.70
N LEU A 43 -27.63 -16.92 1.39
CA LEU A 43 -27.63 -15.59 0.76
C LEU A 43 -28.57 -14.62 1.48
N ARG A 44 -29.75 -15.12 1.92
CA ARG A 44 -30.72 -14.30 2.67
C ARG A 44 -30.12 -13.75 3.97
N LEU A 45 -29.27 -14.53 4.64
CA LEU A 45 -28.57 -14.07 5.85
C LEU A 45 -27.56 -13.00 5.55
N VAL A 46 -26.78 -13.12 4.48
CA VAL A 46 -25.84 -12.07 4.04
C VAL A 46 -26.58 -10.77 3.72
N GLN A 47 -27.69 -10.86 2.97
CA GLN A 47 -28.55 -9.71 2.65
C GLN A 47 -29.19 -9.07 3.89
N TYR A 48 -29.56 -9.89 4.89
CA TYR A 48 -30.06 -9.38 6.16
C TYR A 48 -29.05 -8.54 6.92
N TYR A 49 -27.76 -8.94 6.90
CA TYR A 49 -26.69 -8.24 7.64
C TYR A 49 -26.15 -7.02 6.92
N PHE A 50 -26.14 -7.01 5.60
CA PHE A 50 -25.42 -6.01 4.82
C PHE A 50 -26.25 -5.30 3.75
N GLY A 51 -27.48 -5.76 3.46
CA GLY A 51 -28.29 -5.15 2.41
C GLY A 51 -27.68 -5.28 1.02
N THR A 52 -26.57 -4.57 0.78
CA THR A 52 -25.88 -4.48 -0.52
C THR A 52 -24.45 -5.06 -0.49
N LYS A 53 -23.89 -5.32 -1.67
CA LYS A 53 -22.49 -5.75 -1.82
C LYS A 53 -21.52 -4.65 -1.39
N GLU A 54 -21.86 -3.40 -1.68
CA GLU A 54 -21.07 -2.22 -1.35
C GLU A 54 -20.95 -2.06 0.17
N GLU A 55 -22.04 -2.21 0.92
CA GLU A 55 -22.04 -2.17 2.39
C GLU A 55 -21.18 -3.30 3.00
N LEU A 56 -21.29 -4.51 2.45
CA LEU A 56 -20.47 -5.65 2.86
C LEU A 56 -18.99 -5.36 2.57
N LEU A 57 -18.67 -4.83 1.38
CA LEU A 57 -17.30 -4.50 1.00
C LEU A 57 -16.72 -3.42 1.91
N LEU A 58 -17.45 -2.34 2.16
CA LEU A 58 -17.02 -1.26 3.06
C LEU A 58 -16.75 -1.78 4.48
N PHE A 59 -17.62 -2.62 5.01
CA PHE A 59 -17.42 -3.21 6.32
C PHE A 59 -16.18 -4.13 6.36
N ALA A 60 -16.01 -5.00 5.35
CA ALA A 60 -14.85 -5.88 5.25
C ALA A 60 -13.54 -5.08 5.16
N MET A 61 -13.53 -4.00 4.40
CA MET A 61 -12.37 -3.12 4.29
C MET A 61 -12.05 -2.38 5.60
N GLN A 62 -13.07 -1.96 6.36
CA GLN A 62 -12.86 -1.36 7.69
C GLN A 62 -12.23 -2.37 8.66
N GLN A 63 -12.71 -3.61 8.68
CA GLN A 63 -12.12 -4.68 9.51
C GLN A 63 -10.67 -4.97 9.11
N LEU A 64 -10.42 -5.07 7.80
CA LEU A 64 -9.08 -5.33 7.27
C LEU A 64 -8.09 -4.20 7.63
N ALA A 65 -8.53 -2.94 7.55
CA ALA A 65 -7.73 -1.79 7.95
C ALA A 65 -7.45 -1.75 9.46
N ALA A 66 -8.44 -2.12 10.29
CA ALA A 66 -8.27 -2.21 11.74
C ALA A 66 -7.24 -3.29 12.11
N GLN A 67 -7.32 -4.47 11.48
CA GLN A 67 -6.34 -5.55 11.67
C GLN A 67 -4.93 -5.12 11.26
N PHE A 68 -4.81 -4.40 10.14
CA PHE A 68 -3.53 -3.84 9.68
C PHE A 68 -2.94 -2.86 10.71
N ALA A 69 -3.74 -1.93 11.21
CA ALA A 69 -3.32 -0.96 12.23
C ALA A 69 -2.89 -1.66 13.53
N GLU A 70 -3.64 -2.66 13.99
CA GLU A 70 -3.28 -3.44 15.18
C GLU A 70 -1.95 -4.19 15.02
N ARG A 71 -1.69 -4.77 13.84
CA ARG A 71 -0.41 -5.43 13.55
C ARG A 71 0.75 -4.44 13.61
N GLY A 72 0.60 -3.27 12.97
CA GLY A 72 1.58 -2.20 13.03
C GLY A 72 1.91 -1.78 14.47
N LEU A 73 0.89 -1.59 15.31
CA LEU A 73 1.05 -1.25 16.72
C LEU A 73 1.74 -2.37 17.51
N ARG A 74 1.40 -3.64 17.28
CA ARG A 74 2.08 -4.78 17.90
C ARG A 74 3.56 -4.82 17.52
N ARG A 75 3.88 -4.57 16.25
CA ARG A 75 5.25 -4.52 15.75
C ARG A 75 6.07 -3.41 16.42
N ILE A 76 5.51 -2.21 16.55
CA ILE A 76 6.16 -1.09 17.25
C ILE A 76 6.46 -1.49 18.70
N LYS A 77 5.49 -2.08 19.40
CA LYS A 77 5.69 -2.58 20.78
C LYS A 77 6.81 -3.63 20.88
N GLN A 78 6.86 -4.58 19.93
CA GLN A 78 7.90 -5.61 19.89
C GLN A 78 9.31 -5.00 19.70
N ILE A 79 9.44 -4.02 18.79
CA ILE A 79 10.72 -3.33 18.56
C ILE A 79 11.20 -2.63 19.85
N THR A 80 10.29 -1.98 20.55
CA THR A 80 10.60 -1.30 21.83
C THR A 80 11.06 -2.31 22.90
N GLN A 81 10.45 -3.49 22.96
CA GLN A 81 10.81 -4.54 23.94
C GLN A 81 12.15 -5.21 23.63
N ILE A 82 12.46 -5.47 22.34
CA ILE A 82 13.70 -6.15 21.92
C ILE A 82 14.94 -5.28 22.16
N LYS A 83 14.81 -3.97 22.07
CA LYS A 83 15.96 -3.05 22.21
C LYS A 83 16.44 -2.87 23.66
N ASP A 84 15.80 -3.52 24.65
CA ASP A 84 16.10 -3.35 26.09
C ASP A 84 16.21 -1.86 26.52
N THR A 85 15.75 -0.96 25.68
CA THR A 85 15.74 0.46 25.93
C THR A 85 14.50 0.80 26.75
N VAL A 86 14.72 1.28 27.95
CA VAL A 86 13.71 1.88 28.82
C VAL A 86 13.30 3.23 28.19
N GLY A 87 12.52 3.16 27.10
CA GLY A 87 12.08 4.38 26.41
C GLY A 87 11.12 4.09 25.25
N PRO A 88 10.41 5.10 24.74
CA PRO A 88 9.55 4.97 23.56
C PRO A 88 10.37 4.58 22.32
N ALA A 89 9.73 3.90 21.36
CA ALA A 89 10.35 3.59 20.07
C ALA A 89 10.81 4.92 19.38
N SER A 90 11.98 4.88 18.74
CA SER A 90 12.47 6.06 18.02
C SER A 90 11.54 6.42 16.85
N PRO A 91 11.44 7.70 16.44
CA PRO A 91 10.67 8.11 15.27
C PRO A 91 11.01 7.28 14.02
N ARG A 92 12.29 6.99 13.79
CA ARG A 92 12.76 6.14 12.71
C ARG A 92 12.17 4.72 12.77
N ASP A 93 12.16 4.11 13.96
CA ASP A 93 11.67 2.73 14.14
C ASP A 93 10.16 2.65 13.94
N VAL A 94 9.41 3.67 14.38
CA VAL A 94 7.96 3.77 14.15
C VAL A 94 7.66 3.87 12.66
N ILE A 95 8.35 4.75 11.94
CA ILE A 95 8.18 4.91 10.49
C ILE A 95 8.57 3.62 9.76
N ALA A 96 9.71 2.99 10.13
CA ALA A 96 10.14 1.72 9.54
C ALA A 96 9.09 0.62 9.72
N ALA A 97 8.49 0.51 10.91
CA ALA A 97 7.43 -0.46 11.19
C ALA A 97 6.20 -0.25 10.30
N ILE A 98 5.75 1.01 10.16
CA ILE A 98 4.60 1.37 9.31
C ILE A 98 4.88 1.02 7.84
N LEU A 99 6.01 1.42 7.29
CA LEU A 99 6.36 1.18 5.89
C LEU A 99 6.51 -0.31 5.57
N THR A 100 7.16 -1.06 6.47
CA THR A 100 7.37 -2.51 6.29
C THR A 100 6.06 -3.30 6.42
N GLU A 101 5.09 -2.81 7.21
CA GLU A 101 3.78 -3.44 7.29
C GLU A 101 3.04 -3.43 5.95
N GLY A 102 3.30 -2.46 5.08
CA GLY A 102 2.77 -2.38 3.71
C GLY A 102 3.38 -3.41 2.73
N LEU A 103 4.42 -4.16 3.11
CA LEU A 103 5.05 -5.16 2.24
C LEU A 103 4.40 -6.55 2.42
N PRO A 104 4.07 -7.26 1.33
CA PRO A 104 3.41 -8.57 1.35
C PRO A 104 4.40 -9.73 1.65
N VAL A 105 5.03 -9.71 2.82
CA VAL A 105 6.07 -10.67 3.23
C VAL A 105 5.52 -11.93 3.92
N ASP A 106 4.24 -11.94 4.26
CA ASP A 106 3.49 -13.09 4.78
C ASP A 106 2.07 -13.11 4.20
N ASP A 107 1.33 -14.20 4.45
CA ASP A 107 0.01 -14.42 3.88
C ASP A 107 -1.02 -13.36 4.30
N GLU A 108 -0.94 -12.85 5.53
CA GLU A 108 -1.86 -11.81 6.02
C GLU A 108 -1.64 -10.49 5.31
N ARG A 109 -0.36 -10.04 5.20
CA ARG A 109 0.01 -8.81 4.49
C ARG A 109 -0.22 -8.94 2.99
N ARG A 110 0.05 -10.13 2.44
CA ARG A 110 -0.25 -10.44 1.04
C ARG A 110 -1.76 -10.30 0.78
N THR A 111 -2.59 -10.89 1.62
CA THR A 111 -4.05 -10.78 1.55
C THR A 111 -4.50 -9.32 1.62
N PHE A 112 -3.98 -8.58 2.61
CA PHE A 112 -4.26 -7.15 2.75
C PHE A 112 -3.93 -6.39 1.47
N THR A 113 -2.71 -6.53 0.95
CA THR A 113 -2.23 -5.78 -0.20
C THR A 113 -3.05 -6.11 -1.46
N ILE A 114 -3.39 -7.39 -1.70
CA ILE A 114 -4.23 -7.81 -2.83
C ILE A 114 -5.61 -7.15 -2.74
N VAL A 115 -6.28 -7.31 -1.61
CA VAL A 115 -7.68 -6.85 -1.45
C VAL A 115 -7.74 -5.32 -1.45
N TYR A 116 -6.81 -4.66 -0.77
CA TYR A 116 -6.72 -3.20 -0.72
C TYR A 116 -6.44 -2.59 -2.11
N THR A 117 -5.49 -3.14 -2.87
CA THR A 117 -5.19 -2.67 -4.24
C THR A 117 -6.39 -2.84 -5.17
N ALA A 118 -7.09 -4.00 -5.09
CA ALA A 118 -8.30 -4.24 -5.87
C ALA A 118 -9.44 -3.28 -5.48
N TYR A 119 -9.58 -2.98 -4.18
CA TYR A 119 -10.55 -1.99 -3.69
C TYR A 119 -10.22 -0.58 -4.21
N LEU A 120 -8.96 -0.15 -4.14
CA LEU A 120 -8.54 1.16 -4.67
C LEU A 120 -8.87 1.27 -6.17
N ALA A 121 -8.55 0.25 -6.96
CA ALA A 121 -8.85 0.24 -8.39
C ALA A 121 -10.37 0.38 -8.65
N LEU A 122 -11.20 -0.31 -7.85
CA LEU A 122 -12.67 -0.21 -7.96
C LEU A 122 -13.18 1.18 -7.54
N SER A 123 -12.62 1.77 -6.49
CA SER A 123 -13.04 3.09 -5.98
C SER A 123 -12.76 4.24 -6.96
N LEU A 124 -11.85 4.06 -7.94
CA LEU A 124 -11.60 5.04 -9.00
C LEU A 124 -12.77 5.15 -9.99
N THR A 125 -13.57 4.10 -10.11
CA THR A 125 -14.68 4.03 -11.08
C THR A 125 -16.06 4.03 -10.40
N ASP A 126 -16.13 3.80 -9.10
CA ASP A 126 -17.37 3.76 -8.32
C ASP A 126 -17.39 4.87 -7.25
N PRO A 127 -18.17 5.95 -7.46
CA PRO A 127 -18.26 7.06 -6.51
C PRO A 127 -18.78 6.67 -5.12
N ALA A 128 -19.59 5.61 -4.99
CA ALA A 128 -20.10 5.13 -3.71
C ALA A 128 -18.97 4.59 -2.82
N LEU A 129 -17.91 4.07 -3.42
CA LEU A 129 -16.73 3.55 -2.73
C LEU A 129 -15.67 4.62 -2.48
N ALA A 130 -15.62 5.69 -3.30
CA ALA A 130 -14.63 6.76 -3.20
C ALA A 130 -14.73 7.57 -1.89
N ILE A 131 -15.91 7.66 -1.29
CA ILE A 131 -16.19 8.45 -0.05
C ILE A 131 -15.92 7.62 1.23
N SER A 132 -15.31 6.47 1.10
CA SER A 132 -15.15 5.51 2.19
C SER A 132 -14.26 6.06 3.33
N PRO A 133 -14.53 5.65 4.58
CA PRO A 133 -13.67 5.92 5.73
C PRO A 133 -12.22 5.46 5.55
N LEU A 134 -11.95 4.53 4.64
CA LEU A 134 -10.60 4.06 4.30
C LEU A 134 -9.71 5.15 3.70
N VAL A 135 -10.25 6.01 2.84
CA VAL A 135 -9.52 7.17 2.30
C VAL A 135 -9.15 8.14 3.43
N ARG A 136 -10.06 8.34 4.40
CA ARG A 136 -9.77 9.14 5.60
C ARG A 136 -8.74 8.49 6.53
N ASN A 137 -8.77 7.16 6.67
CA ASN A 137 -7.79 6.44 7.47
C ASN A 137 -6.38 6.47 6.85
N SER A 138 -6.27 6.54 5.52
CA SER A 138 -4.98 6.77 4.85
C SER A 138 -4.38 8.11 5.25
N ASN A 139 -5.18 9.17 5.38
CA ASN A 139 -4.73 10.46 5.86
C ASN A 139 -4.24 10.38 7.32
N ALA A 140 -4.90 9.63 8.19
CA ALA A 140 -4.45 9.43 9.57
C ALA A 140 -3.07 8.77 9.67
N VAL A 141 -2.74 7.84 8.76
CA VAL A 141 -1.39 7.23 8.71
C VAL A 141 -0.36 8.24 8.23
N ILE A 142 -0.70 9.08 7.25
CA ILE A 142 0.16 10.20 6.80
C ILE A 142 0.44 11.13 8.00
N ASP A 143 -0.58 11.53 8.75
CA ASP A 143 -0.45 12.40 9.92
C ASP A 143 0.47 11.81 10.98
N VAL A 144 0.38 10.50 11.24
CA VAL A 144 1.27 9.79 12.18
C VAL A 144 2.72 9.84 11.70
N VAL A 145 2.98 9.52 10.42
CA VAL A 145 4.35 9.55 9.87
C VAL A 145 4.91 10.97 9.88
N ALA A 146 4.12 11.98 9.50
CA ALA A 146 4.52 13.38 9.54
C ALA A 146 4.83 13.85 10.98
N ALA A 147 4.03 13.43 11.97
CA ALA A 147 4.29 13.74 13.38
C ALA A 147 5.63 13.13 13.87
N GLN A 148 5.95 11.90 13.44
CA GLN A 148 7.24 11.28 13.76
C GLN A 148 8.41 12.05 13.12
N LEU A 149 8.26 12.49 11.87
CA LEU A 149 9.28 13.29 11.19
C LEU A 149 9.49 14.64 11.88
N ARG A 150 8.42 15.32 12.31
CA ARG A 150 8.53 16.58 13.11
C ARG A 150 9.24 16.33 14.43
N ALA A 151 8.92 15.25 15.13
CA ALA A 151 9.60 14.88 16.37
C ALA A 151 11.10 14.63 16.15
N ALA A 152 11.46 13.94 15.07
CA ALA A 152 12.85 13.71 14.69
C ALA A 152 13.59 15.00 14.30
N GLN A 153 12.94 15.94 13.62
CA GLN A 153 13.52 17.26 13.32
C GLN A 153 13.78 18.07 14.60
N ALA A 154 12.83 18.05 15.54
CA ALA A 154 12.98 18.74 16.83
C ALA A 154 14.14 18.14 17.66
N ALA A 155 14.42 16.84 17.51
CA ALA A 155 15.56 16.16 18.13
C ALA A 155 16.90 16.34 17.38
N GLY A 156 16.88 16.91 16.15
CA GLY A 156 18.05 17.03 15.30
C GLY A 156 18.44 15.75 14.55
N ASP A 157 17.61 14.72 14.57
CA ASP A 157 17.86 13.43 13.90
C ASP A 157 17.58 13.47 12.40
N THR A 158 16.74 14.42 11.96
CA THR A 158 16.31 14.60 10.56
C THR A 158 16.59 16.05 10.13
N PRO A 159 17.06 16.29 8.88
CA PRO A 159 17.36 17.64 8.39
C PRO A 159 16.16 18.59 8.46
N ALA A 160 16.37 19.81 8.98
CA ALA A 160 15.31 20.79 9.19
C ALA A 160 14.71 21.37 7.90
N HIS A 161 15.39 21.23 6.76
CA HIS A 161 14.92 21.74 5.46
C HIS A 161 13.88 20.84 4.77
N LEU A 162 13.69 19.63 5.25
CA LEU A 162 12.69 18.69 4.70
C LEU A 162 11.29 19.08 5.17
N ASP A 163 10.31 18.93 4.30
CA ASP A 163 8.90 19.09 4.64
C ASP A 163 8.34 17.75 5.15
N PRO A 164 7.95 17.63 6.44
CA PRO A 164 7.49 16.38 7.01
C PRO A 164 6.21 15.82 6.38
N ASP A 165 5.33 16.69 5.88
CA ASP A 165 4.08 16.27 5.26
C ASP A 165 4.33 15.69 3.87
N LEU A 166 5.16 16.35 3.07
CA LEU A 166 5.55 15.84 1.74
C LEU A 166 6.37 14.55 1.85
N GLU A 167 7.28 14.46 2.82
CA GLU A 167 8.05 13.23 3.06
C GLU A 167 7.16 12.09 3.52
N ALA A 168 6.16 12.33 4.36
CA ALA A 168 5.22 11.31 4.80
C ALA A 168 4.42 10.74 3.62
N VAL A 169 3.89 11.61 2.75
CA VAL A 169 3.19 11.19 1.52
C VAL A 169 4.11 10.38 0.61
N SER A 170 5.35 10.85 0.41
CA SER A 170 6.34 10.18 -0.45
C SER A 170 6.67 8.79 0.06
N LEU A 171 6.94 8.63 1.36
CA LEU A 171 7.27 7.36 1.99
C LEU A 171 6.13 6.34 1.89
N LEU A 172 4.90 6.77 2.17
CA LEU A 172 3.74 5.87 2.14
C LEU A 172 3.37 5.48 0.71
N THR A 173 3.45 6.41 -0.25
CA THR A 173 3.23 6.12 -1.67
C THR A 173 4.29 5.15 -2.20
N MET A 174 5.55 5.37 -1.83
CA MET A 174 6.66 4.44 -2.15
C MET A 174 6.40 3.05 -1.59
N SER A 175 6.05 2.94 -0.30
CA SER A 175 5.76 1.64 0.33
C SER A 175 4.61 0.90 -0.35
N ALA A 176 3.51 1.58 -0.68
CA ALA A 176 2.38 1.02 -1.41
C ALA A 176 2.77 0.53 -2.82
N GLY A 177 3.60 1.31 -3.53
CA GLY A 177 4.15 0.94 -4.84
C GLY A 177 5.07 -0.28 -4.76
N LEU A 178 5.92 -0.34 -3.73
CA LEU A 178 6.79 -1.49 -3.47
C LEU A 178 5.98 -2.76 -3.16
N GLY A 179 4.93 -2.65 -2.33
CA GLY A 179 4.04 -3.77 -2.04
C GLY A 179 3.39 -4.34 -3.31
N THR A 180 2.88 -3.46 -4.17
CA THR A 180 2.31 -3.85 -5.48
C THR A 180 3.36 -4.48 -6.40
N SER A 181 4.60 -3.94 -6.42
CA SER A 181 5.72 -4.47 -7.21
C SER A 181 6.11 -5.89 -6.78
N VAL A 182 6.12 -6.16 -5.47
CA VAL A 182 6.38 -7.50 -4.92
C VAL A 182 5.27 -8.47 -5.30
N LEU A 183 4.00 -8.08 -5.20
CA LEU A 183 2.86 -8.93 -5.64
C LEU A 183 2.92 -9.27 -7.12
N ALA A 184 3.33 -8.32 -7.96
CA ALA A 184 3.48 -8.51 -9.40
C ALA A 184 4.74 -9.31 -9.79
N GLY A 185 5.61 -9.65 -8.84
CA GLY A 185 6.87 -10.35 -9.10
C GLY A 185 7.96 -9.49 -9.76
N HIS A 186 7.79 -8.17 -9.77
CA HIS A 186 8.79 -7.24 -10.32
C HIS A 186 9.96 -7.01 -9.36
N SER A 187 9.76 -7.18 -8.06
CA SER A 187 10.79 -7.10 -7.03
C SER A 187 10.58 -8.16 -5.97
N SER A 188 11.65 -8.54 -5.26
CA SER A 188 11.53 -9.39 -4.08
C SER A 188 11.18 -8.56 -2.83
N ALA A 189 10.71 -9.23 -1.77
CA ALA A 189 10.44 -8.58 -0.50
C ALA A 189 11.70 -7.96 0.12
N GLU A 190 12.86 -8.63 -0.03
CA GLU A 190 14.16 -8.14 0.43
C GLU A 190 14.59 -6.89 -0.33
N GLN A 191 14.33 -6.83 -1.64
CA GLN A 191 14.59 -5.65 -2.45
C GLN A 191 13.72 -4.47 -2.02
N ALA A 192 12.43 -4.72 -1.79
CA ALA A 192 11.50 -3.71 -1.31
C ALA A 192 11.92 -3.17 0.07
N GLN A 193 12.32 -4.08 0.99
CA GLN A 193 12.85 -3.70 2.29
C GLN A 193 14.14 -2.85 2.16
N ALA A 194 15.07 -3.24 1.30
CA ALA A 194 16.31 -2.49 1.07
C ALA A 194 16.04 -1.06 0.56
N VAL A 195 15.00 -0.86 -0.27
CA VAL A 195 14.59 0.48 -0.72
C VAL A 195 14.06 1.30 0.46
N ILE A 196 13.23 0.73 1.32
CA ILE A 196 12.74 1.40 2.54
C ILE A 196 13.92 1.81 3.43
N ASP A 197 14.84 0.88 3.70
CA ASP A 197 16.02 1.12 4.54
C ASP A 197 16.92 2.20 3.96
N TYR A 198 17.10 2.22 2.64
CA TYR A 198 17.85 3.26 1.94
C TYR A 198 17.25 4.65 2.16
N HIS A 199 15.93 4.80 2.02
CA HIS A 199 15.26 6.08 2.24
C HIS A 199 15.31 6.52 3.71
N LEU A 200 15.11 5.58 4.64
CA LEU A 200 15.24 5.88 6.07
C LEU A 200 16.66 6.29 6.46
N CYS A 201 17.71 5.67 5.89
CA CYS A 201 19.10 6.07 6.12
C CYS A 201 19.39 7.49 5.60
N ARG A 202 18.69 7.96 4.57
CA ARG A 202 18.82 9.33 4.07
C ARG A 202 18.11 10.35 4.96
N LEU A 203 16.93 9.98 5.47
CA LEU A 203 16.12 10.86 6.31
C LEU A 203 16.67 10.97 7.74
N PHE A 204 17.35 9.92 8.24
CA PHE A 204 17.91 9.83 9.59
C PHE A 204 19.43 9.64 9.57
N PRO A 205 20.20 10.65 9.17
CA PRO A 205 21.67 10.51 9.02
C PRO A 205 22.38 10.26 10.37
N ALA A 206 21.87 10.79 11.48
CA ALA A 206 22.42 10.60 12.81
C ALA A 206 22.22 9.17 13.35
N SER A 207 21.17 8.50 12.95
CA SER A 207 20.83 7.12 13.35
C SER A 207 21.32 6.08 12.33
N ARG A 208 22.33 6.41 11.53
CA ARG A 208 22.90 5.49 10.54
C ARG A 208 23.53 4.30 11.23
N PRO A 209 23.04 3.06 11.01
CA PRO A 209 23.81 1.89 11.39
C PRO A 209 25.17 1.93 10.68
N ALA A 210 26.23 1.45 11.33
CA ALA A 210 27.61 1.46 10.82
C ALA A 210 27.74 0.83 9.41
N LEU A 211 26.79 -0.02 9.04
CA LEU A 211 26.52 -0.50 7.69
C LEU A 211 25.03 -0.25 7.41
N CYS A 212 24.72 0.74 6.56
CA CYS A 212 23.38 0.83 5.99
C CYS A 212 23.16 -0.44 5.14
N PRO A 213 22.22 -1.35 5.50
CA PRO A 213 22.05 -2.63 4.78
C PRO A 213 21.83 -2.42 3.28
N ALA A 214 21.23 -1.29 2.90
CA ALA A 214 21.01 -0.90 1.52
C ALA A 214 22.32 -0.65 0.72
N LEU A 215 23.43 -0.31 1.38
CA LEU A 215 24.74 -0.13 0.71
C LEU A 215 25.46 -1.46 0.48
N ALA A 216 25.10 -2.52 1.20
CA ALA A 216 25.61 -3.87 0.99
C ALA A 216 24.85 -4.62 -0.12
N PHE A 217 23.71 -4.09 -0.54
CA PHE A 217 22.89 -4.69 -1.59
C PHE A 217 23.45 -4.37 -2.97
N ARG A 218 24.24 -5.28 -3.54
CA ARG A 218 24.72 -5.17 -4.92
C ARG A 218 23.60 -5.55 -5.89
N TRP A 219 23.25 -4.62 -6.75
CA TRP A 219 22.30 -4.85 -7.85
C TRP A 219 22.82 -5.89 -8.88
N GLU A 220 24.08 -6.27 -8.83
CA GLU A 220 24.78 -7.15 -9.76
C GLU A 220 24.52 -8.64 -9.52
N ASP A 221 24.12 -9.04 -8.30
CA ASP A 221 23.88 -10.46 -7.93
C ASP A 221 22.49 -11.00 -8.38
N ARG A 222 21.87 -10.33 -9.34
CA ARG A 222 20.53 -10.69 -9.77
C ARG A 222 20.50 -11.60 -10.99
N GLN A 223 19.95 -12.78 -10.82
CA GLN A 223 19.17 -13.45 -11.84
C GLN A 223 17.76 -12.81 -11.92
N VAL A 224 17.69 -11.56 -12.32
CA VAL A 224 16.39 -10.96 -12.68
C VAL A 224 16.15 -11.35 -14.13
N PRO A 225 15.00 -11.96 -14.50
CA PRO A 225 14.55 -11.90 -15.88
C PRO A 225 14.58 -10.40 -16.24
N SER A 226 15.42 -10.04 -17.19
CA SER A 226 15.87 -8.69 -17.38
C SER A 226 14.68 -7.72 -17.43
N TRP A 227 14.47 -6.87 -16.36
CA TRP A 227 13.59 -5.71 -16.44
C TRP A 227 13.93 -4.86 -17.67
N ARG A 228 15.19 -4.93 -18.16
CA ARG A 228 15.60 -4.39 -19.46
C ARG A 228 14.82 -5.03 -20.60
N SER A 229 14.60 -6.35 -20.59
CA SER A 229 13.74 -7.01 -21.60
C SER A 229 12.26 -6.71 -21.37
N ALA A 230 11.81 -6.56 -20.11
CA ALA A 230 10.43 -6.18 -19.81
C ALA A 230 10.18 -4.71 -20.13
N VAL A 231 11.12 -3.81 -19.85
CA VAL A 231 11.03 -2.37 -20.22
C VAL A 231 11.16 -2.20 -21.73
N THR A 232 12.04 -2.93 -22.41
CA THR A 232 12.10 -2.92 -23.89
C THR A 232 10.86 -3.56 -24.51
N ALA A 233 10.31 -4.62 -23.95
CA ALA A 233 9.05 -5.20 -24.42
C ALA A 233 7.87 -4.24 -24.14
N TRP A 234 7.83 -3.57 -22.99
CA TRP A 234 6.84 -2.57 -22.68
C TRP A 234 7.02 -1.29 -23.52
N ALA A 235 8.25 -0.84 -23.71
CA ALA A 235 8.57 0.31 -24.56
C ALA A 235 8.26 0.03 -26.04
N VAL A 236 8.42 -1.19 -26.52
CA VAL A 236 8.08 -1.60 -27.90
C VAL A 236 6.57 -1.82 -28.06
N ALA A 237 5.87 -2.23 -26.99
CA ALA A 237 4.43 -2.49 -27.03
C ALA A 237 3.57 -1.26 -26.76
N ALA A 238 4.12 -0.20 -26.14
CA ALA A 238 3.35 0.99 -25.79
C ALA A 238 3.37 2.03 -26.90
N PRO A 239 2.19 2.61 -27.28
CA PRO A 239 2.12 3.74 -28.23
C PRO A 239 2.96 4.95 -27.77
N MET A 240 3.16 5.14 -26.46
CA MET A 240 4.00 6.21 -25.89
C MET A 240 5.49 6.08 -26.23
N ALA A 241 6.02 4.86 -26.36
CA ALA A 241 7.42 4.69 -26.74
C ALA A 241 7.68 5.14 -28.18
N ARG A 242 6.71 4.99 -29.07
CA ARG A 242 6.76 5.56 -30.44
C ARG A 242 6.71 7.10 -30.43
N LEU A 243 5.95 7.68 -29.49
CA LEU A 243 5.89 9.15 -29.33
C LEU A 243 7.22 9.71 -28.78
N ILE A 244 7.86 9.00 -27.84
CA ILE A 244 9.16 9.41 -27.28
C ILE A 244 10.28 9.21 -28.32
N ALA A 245 10.27 8.12 -29.09
CA ALA A 245 11.22 7.90 -30.17
C ALA A 245 11.03 8.92 -31.31
N ALA A 246 9.79 9.30 -31.65
CA ALA A 246 9.48 10.31 -32.64
C ALA A 246 9.83 11.75 -32.18
N SER A 247 9.90 12.00 -30.85
CA SER A 247 10.30 13.31 -30.31
C SER A 247 11.81 13.57 -30.38
N SER A 248 12.61 12.55 -30.73
CA SER A 248 14.05 12.65 -30.92
C SER A 248 14.45 13.05 -32.37
N GLU A 249 13.48 13.11 -33.29
CA GLU A 249 13.73 13.55 -34.66
C GLU A 249 13.39 15.04 -34.87
N PRO A 250 14.17 15.81 -35.64
CA PRO A 250 13.88 17.20 -35.95
C PRO A 250 12.63 17.30 -36.84
N GLY A 251 11.47 17.51 -36.27
CA GLY A 251 10.18 17.57 -36.97
C GLY A 251 8.96 17.37 -36.10
N TRP A 252 9.13 17.21 -34.78
CA TRP A 252 8.06 16.96 -33.79
C TRP A 252 6.99 18.08 -33.72
N GLU A 253 7.28 19.28 -34.20
CA GLU A 253 6.33 20.40 -34.28
C GLU A 253 5.07 20.10 -35.13
N ARG A 254 5.15 19.15 -36.04
CA ARG A 254 3.99 18.75 -36.86
C ARG A 254 2.99 17.86 -36.14
N VAL A 255 3.35 17.30 -34.97
CA VAL A 255 2.45 16.46 -34.17
C VAL A 255 1.50 17.30 -33.31
N LYS A 256 1.87 18.54 -32.99
CA LYS A 256 1.01 19.47 -32.21
C LYS A 256 -0.28 19.85 -32.89
N THR A 257 -0.35 19.77 -34.24
CA THR A 257 -1.50 20.16 -35.02
C THR A 257 -2.52 19.04 -35.28
N ALA A 258 -2.19 17.80 -34.89
CA ALA A 258 -3.03 16.63 -35.15
C ALA A 258 -3.79 16.08 -33.92
N ALA A 259 -3.66 16.68 -32.73
CA ALA A 259 -4.36 16.25 -31.52
C ALA A 259 -5.46 17.27 -31.14
N PRO A 260 -6.75 16.98 -31.39
CA PRO A 260 -7.83 17.95 -31.16
C PRO A 260 -8.27 18.14 -29.72
N TYR A 261 -7.57 17.56 -28.71
CA TYR A 261 -8.05 17.52 -27.33
C TYR A 261 -7.17 18.17 -26.26
N TRP A 262 -6.10 18.89 -26.64
CA TRP A 262 -5.28 19.58 -25.64
C TRP A 262 -5.29 21.10 -25.88
N ARG A 263 -6.17 21.86 -25.21
CA ARG A 263 -6.04 23.31 -25.02
C ARG A 263 -5.65 23.58 -23.58
N PRO A 264 -4.51 24.21 -23.30
CA PRO A 264 -4.25 24.75 -21.97
C PRO A 264 -5.21 25.94 -21.77
N SER A 265 -5.96 25.90 -20.66
CA SER A 265 -6.70 27.04 -20.15
C SER A 265 -5.69 28.09 -19.71
N GLY A 266 -5.80 29.29 -20.23
CA GLY A 266 -5.06 30.47 -19.79
C GLY A 266 -5.48 30.94 -18.40
#